data_40e8183d35f4e35cc1de3973d21f349d
#
_entry.id   40e8183d35f4e35cc1de3973d21f349d
#
_cell.length_a   1.000
_cell.length_b   1.000
_cell.length_c   1.000
_cell.angle_alpha   90.00
_cell.angle_beta   90.00
_cell.angle_gamma   90.00
#
_symmetry.space_group_name_H-M   'P 1'
#
loop_
_entity.id
_entity.type
_entity.pdbx_description
1 polymer ?
#
loop_
_entity_poly.entity_id
_entity_poly.type
_entity_poly.pdbx_seq_one_letter_code
_entity_poly.pdbx_strand_id
1 'polypeptide(L)'
;MNSVDVNEIKKAFLLFINVESLNEKTKLENAFDEFESLVVSSGLIIHGSKCLKQTAPVINTFITKGNLENLKNQIIQSDVEIIIINHELSASQTRNLEKFFNKRVIDKTELILDIFATRASSHIGKLQVELAQLKHLSTRLIRGWTHLERQKGGIGLRGPGETQ
;
A
#
# COMPACT_ATOMS: atom_id res chain seq x y z
N MET A 1 -18.83 7.87 -21.35
CA MET A 1 -18.61 7.29 -20.11
C MET A 1 -18.52 5.82 -20.15
N ASN A 2 -17.42 5.40 -20.17
CA ASN A 2 -17.23 4.03 -20.48
C ASN A 2 -16.61 3.38 -19.30
N SER A 3 -17.44 2.65 -18.67
CA SER A 3 -17.01 1.58 -17.87
C SER A 3 -16.12 0.70 -18.71
N VAL A 4 -14.94 1.07 -18.82
CA VAL A 4 -13.94 0.13 -19.25
C VAL A 4 -13.56 -0.66 -18.03
N ASP A 5 -14.50 -1.43 -17.61
CA ASP A 5 -14.20 -2.54 -16.75
C ASP A 5 -13.65 -3.67 -17.61
N VAL A 6 -12.64 -3.34 -18.31
CA VAL A 6 -11.70 -4.36 -18.65
C VAL A 6 -11.01 -4.65 -17.33
N ASN A 7 -11.28 -5.79 -16.76
CA ASN A 7 -10.46 -6.38 -15.74
C ASN A 7 -9.08 -6.55 -16.34
N GLU A 8 -8.36 -5.45 -16.46
CA GLU A 8 -6.95 -5.51 -16.75
C GLU A 8 -6.32 -6.15 -15.52
N ILE A 9 -5.92 -7.38 -15.68
CA ILE A 9 -5.19 -8.11 -14.66
C ILE A 9 -3.88 -7.36 -14.47
N LYS A 10 -3.78 -6.70 -13.33
CA LYS A 10 -2.61 -5.88 -13.04
C LYS A 10 -1.46 -6.74 -12.55
N LYS A 11 -0.28 -6.40 -13.03
CA LYS A 11 0.96 -7.07 -12.66
C LYS A 11 1.57 -6.40 -11.44
N ALA A 12 1.96 -7.19 -10.47
CA ALA A 12 2.48 -6.71 -9.19
C ALA A 12 3.89 -7.22 -8.92
N PHE A 13 4.66 -6.40 -8.26
CA PHE A 13 5.95 -6.77 -7.68
C PHE A 13 5.81 -6.85 -6.16
N LEU A 14 6.18 -7.98 -5.58
CA LEU A 14 6.12 -8.19 -4.14
C LEU A 14 7.41 -7.77 -3.47
N LEU A 15 7.31 -6.88 -2.48
CA LEU A 15 8.40 -6.58 -1.56
C LEU A 15 8.07 -7.17 -0.20
N PHE A 16 8.75 -8.24 0.14
CA PHE A 16 8.66 -8.83 1.45
C PHE A 16 9.82 -8.32 2.30
N ILE A 17 9.51 -7.50 3.30
CA ILE A 17 10.51 -6.86 4.14
C ILE A 17 10.50 -7.54 5.49
N ASN A 18 11.60 -8.17 5.83
CA ASN A 18 11.82 -8.75 7.14
C ASN A 18 12.46 -7.68 8.03
N VAL A 19 11.67 -7.12 8.94
CA VAL A 19 12.13 -6.09 9.88
C VAL A 19 12.35 -6.73 11.24
N GLU A 20 13.58 -6.80 11.69
CA GLU A 20 13.93 -7.49 12.93
C GLU A 20 13.19 -6.93 14.15
N SER A 21 13.05 -5.61 14.25
CA SER A 21 12.38 -4.97 15.37
C SER A 21 10.88 -5.25 15.45
N LEU A 22 10.26 -5.67 14.34
CA LEU A 22 8.84 -5.94 14.24
C LEU A 22 8.50 -7.44 14.25
N ASN A 23 9.51 -8.31 14.22
CA ASN A 23 9.27 -9.73 14.19
C ASN A 23 8.89 -10.26 15.57
N GLU A 24 7.74 -10.86 15.64
CA GLU A 24 7.42 -11.77 16.72
C GLU A 24 8.25 -13.05 16.57
N LYS A 25 8.70 -13.62 17.67
CA LYS A 25 9.62 -14.77 17.68
C LYS A 25 9.09 -16.04 17.03
N THR A 26 7.91 -16.00 16.44
CA THR A 26 7.25 -17.21 15.91
C THR A 26 6.86 -16.99 14.45
N LYS A 27 7.43 -17.78 13.56
CA LYS A 27 6.92 -18.11 12.22
C LYS A 27 7.34 -17.24 11.05
N LEU A 28 8.63 -16.98 10.91
CA LEU A 28 9.14 -16.39 9.66
C LEU A 28 9.09 -17.38 8.47
N GLU A 29 9.06 -18.67 8.74
CA GLU A 29 9.19 -19.68 7.68
C GLU A 29 8.04 -19.68 6.67
N ASN A 30 6.82 -19.35 7.10
CA ASN A 30 5.64 -19.34 6.24
C ASN A 30 5.12 -17.94 5.92
N ALA A 31 5.74 -16.89 6.44
CA ALA A 31 5.23 -15.54 6.31
C ALA A 31 5.24 -15.05 4.84
N PHE A 32 6.27 -15.40 4.09
CA PHE A 32 6.34 -15.06 2.67
C PHE A 32 5.26 -15.78 1.87
N ASP A 33 5.09 -17.07 2.10
CA ASP A 33 4.08 -17.87 1.39
C ASP A 33 2.67 -17.39 1.69
N GLU A 34 2.39 -17.02 2.94
CA GLU A 34 1.11 -16.45 3.33
C GLU A 34 0.85 -15.10 2.63
N PHE A 35 1.86 -14.25 2.56
CA PHE A 35 1.75 -12.97 1.89
C PHE A 35 1.53 -13.15 0.38
N GLU A 36 2.28 -14.03 -0.25
CA GLU A 36 2.11 -14.37 -1.65
C GLU A 36 0.69 -14.88 -1.93
N SER A 37 0.18 -15.75 -1.08
CA SER A 37 -1.19 -16.26 -1.18
C SER A 37 -2.24 -15.15 -1.08
N LEU A 38 -2.02 -14.18 -0.20
CA LEU A 38 -2.90 -13.02 -0.09
C LEU A 38 -2.91 -12.20 -1.39
N VAL A 39 -1.76 -11.98 -1.99
CA VAL A 39 -1.66 -11.24 -3.24
C VAL A 39 -2.36 -11.97 -4.37
N VAL A 40 -2.17 -13.26 -4.49
CA VAL A 40 -2.87 -14.09 -5.48
C VAL A 40 -4.38 -14.02 -5.26
N SER A 41 -4.84 -14.04 -4.01
CA SER A 41 -6.27 -13.92 -3.67
C SER A 41 -6.88 -12.59 -4.12
N SER A 42 -6.09 -11.55 -4.25
CA SER A 42 -6.58 -10.25 -4.72
C SER A 42 -6.82 -10.17 -6.23
N GLY A 43 -6.42 -11.20 -6.97
CA GLY A 43 -6.53 -11.23 -8.43
C GLY A 43 -5.36 -10.62 -9.17
N LEU A 44 -4.32 -10.18 -8.48
CA LEU A 44 -3.11 -9.64 -9.08
C LEU A 44 -2.20 -10.76 -9.57
N ILE A 45 -1.47 -10.52 -10.65
CA ILE A 45 -0.44 -11.43 -11.13
C ILE A 45 0.91 -10.99 -10.60
N ILE A 46 1.62 -11.90 -9.96
CA ILE A 46 2.95 -11.64 -9.44
C ILE A 46 3.98 -11.77 -10.56
N HIS A 47 4.62 -10.66 -10.90
CA HIS A 47 5.64 -10.61 -11.95
C HIS A 47 7.06 -10.59 -11.42
N GLY A 48 7.23 -10.46 -10.13
CA GLY A 48 8.52 -10.50 -9.48
C GLY A 48 8.35 -10.32 -7.97
N SER A 49 9.36 -10.72 -7.24
CA SER A 49 9.39 -10.58 -5.79
C SER A 49 10.82 -10.38 -5.29
N LYS A 50 10.93 -9.74 -4.17
CA LYS A 50 12.21 -9.57 -3.47
C LYS A 50 11.99 -9.62 -1.98
N CYS A 51 12.83 -10.41 -1.32
CA CYS A 51 12.89 -10.43 0.14
C CYS A 51 14.02 -9.52 0.61
N LEU A 52 13.70 -8.59 1.49
CA LEU A 52 14.64 -7.65 2.07
C LEU A 52 14.75 -7.88 3.56
N LYS A 53 15.92 -7.58 4.11
CA LYS A 53 16.14 -7.58 5.56
C LYS A 53 16.58 -6.21 6.00
N GLN A 54 16.04 -5.76 7.12
CA GLN A 54 16.49 -4.54 7.78
C GLN A 54 16.18 -4.61 9.27
N THR A 55 16.90 -3.82 10.05
CA THR A 55 16.78 -3.83 11.51
C THR A 55 15.50 -3.17 11.98
N ALA A 56 15.17 -2.02 11.40
CA ALA A 56 14.02 -1.21 11.79
C ALA A 56 13.45 -0.48 10.58
N PRO A 57 12.15 -0.06 10.63
CA PRO A 57 11.59 0.75 9.56
C PRO A 57 12.21 2.15 9.54
N VAL A 58 12.32 2.71 8.35
CA VAL A 58 12.74 4.10 8.15
C VAL A 58 11.51 5.01 8.15
N ILE A 59 11.60 6.14 8.83
CA ILE A 59 10.46 7.05 9.02
C ILE A 59 9.89 7.54 7.68
N ASN A 60 10.75 7.90 6.74
CA ASN A 60 10.30 8.53 5.50
C ASN A 60 9.83 7.54 4.43
N THR A 61 10.44 6.37 4.35
CA THR A 61 10.22 5.43 3.25
C THR A 61 9.93 4.00 3.70
N PHE A 62 9.98 3.72 4.98
CA PHE A 62 9.94 2.37 5.55
C PHE A 62 11.17 1.53 5.19
N ILE A 63 11.59 1.56 3.94
CA ILE A 63 12.70 0.78 3.38
C ILE A 63 13.99 1.59 3.50
N THR A 64 15.08 0.94 3.91
CA THR A 64 16.38 1.60 4.01
C THR A 64 16.86 2.11 2.65
N LYS A 65 17.65 3.17 2.67
CA LYS A 65 18.17 3.79 1.45
C LYS A 65 18.97 2.80 0.59
N GLY A 66 19.79 1.98 1.22
CA GLY A 66 20.57 0.97 0.51
C GLY A 66 19.70 -0.05 -0.21
N ASN A 67 18.65 -0.53 0.47
CA ASN A 67 17.69 -1.44 -0.15
C ASN A 67 16.91 -0.77 -1.28
N LEU A 68 16.51 0.49 -1.12
CA LEU A 68 15.82 1.25 -2.17
C LEU A 68 16.67 1.37 -3.43
N GLU A 69 17.93 1.73 -3.28
CA GLU A 69 18.84 1.88 -4.41
C GLU A 69 19.07 0.56 -5.15
N ASN A 70 19.21 -0.53 -4.41
CA ASN A 70 19.37 -1.86 -5.00
C ASN A 70 18.12 -2.34 -5.75
N LEU A 71 16.94 -1.92 -5.33
CA LEU A 71 15.68 -2.29 -5.95
C LEU A 71 15.31 -1.44 -7.15
N LYS A 72 15.79 -0.21 -7.19
CA LYS A 72 15.30 0.80 -8.14
C LYS A 72 15.32 0.31 -9.59
N ASN A 73 16.45 -0.18 -10.05
CA ASN A 73 16.58 -0.62 -11.43
C ASN A 73 15.73 -1.87 -11.71
N GLN A 74 15.70 -2.79 -10.77
CA GLN A 74 14.93 -4.03 -10.94
C GLN A 74 13.44 -3.74 -11.07
N ILE A 75 12.91 -2.84 -10.25
CA ILE A 75 11.48 -2.51 -10.27
C ILE A 75 11.14 -1.63 -11.47
N ILE A 76 11.96 -0.65 -11.79
CA ILE A 76 11.72 0.24 -12.93
C ILE A 76 11.75 -0.55 -14.24
N GLN A 77 12.65 -1.52 -14.37
CA GLN A 77 12.75 -2.36 -15.57
C GLN A 77 11.68 -3.45 -15.62
N SER A 78 11.08 -3.79 -14.49
CA SER A 78 10.01 -4.78 -14.47
C SER A 78 8.73 -4.18 -15.07
N ASP A 79 8.01 -5.01 -15.80
CA ASP A 79 6.74 -4.63 -16.41
C ASP A 79 5.61 -4.79 -15.37
N VAL A 80 5.70 -4.06 -14.27
CA VAL A 80 4.69 -4.08 -13.21
C VAL A 80 4.08 -2.70 -13.04
N GLU A 81 2.83 -2.69 -12.62
CA GLU A 81 2.08 -1.46 -12.37
C GLU A 81 1.99 -1.13 -10.88
N ILE A 82 2.10 -2.14 -10.04
CA ILE A 82 1.85 -2.07 -8.61
C ILE A 82 2.99 -2.73 -7.85
N ILE A 83 3.40 -2.09 -6.76
CA ILE A 83 4.31 -2.67 -5.77
C ILE A 83 3.52 -2.95 -4.51
N ILE A 84 3.63 -4.15 -3.98
CA ILE A 84 2.92 -4.55 -2.77
C ILE A 84 3.93 -4.84 -1.66
N ILE A 85 3.73 -4.21 -0.51
CA ILE A 85 4.59 -4.33 0.66
C ILE A 85 3.83 -5.05 1.77
N ASN A 86 4.51 -5.96 2.45
CA ASN A 86 3.94 -6.80 3.50
C ASN A 86 3.76 -6.12 4.87
N HIS A 87 3.84 -4.82 4.92
CA HIS A 87 3.67 -4.04 6.14
C HIS A 87 2.67 -2.92 5.93
N GLU A 88 2.13 -2.40 7.02
CA GLU A 88 1.35 -1.18 6.99
C GLU A 88 2.28 0.03 6.85
N LEU A 89 1.97 0.91 5.92
CA LEU A 89 2.74 2.11 5.65
C LEU A 89 1.97 3.35 6.08
N SER A 90 2.69 4.38 6.51
CA SER A 90 2.09 5.70 6.68
C SER A 90 1.77 6.32 5.32
N ALA A 91 0.91 7.32 5.31
CA ALA A 91 0.59 8.06 4.08
C ALA A 91 1.85 8.68 3.46
N SER A 92 2.74 9.21 4.28
CA SER A 92 4.02 9.78 3.84
C SER A 92 4.94 8.74 3.22
N GLN A 93 5.06 7.58 3.87
CA GLN A 93 5.89 6.49 3.36
C GLN A 93 5.38 6.00 2.01
N THR A 94 4.09 5.79 1.89
CA THR A 94 3.48 5.37 0.61
C THR A 94 3.76 6.37 -0.48
N ARG A 95 3.53 7.65 -0.23
CA ARG A 95 3.75 8.71 -1.20
C ARG A 95 5.21 8.82 -1.62
N ASN A 96 6.14 8.74 -0.66
CA ASN A 96 7.56 8.82 -0.96
C ASN A 96 8.04 7.62 -1.79
N LEU A 97 7.53 6.43 -1.51
CA LEU A 97 7.83 5.24 -2.29
C LEU A 97 7.24 5.31 -3.70
N GLU A 98 6.03 5.80 -3.84
CA GLU A 98 5.40 6.00 -5.14
C GLU A 98 6.19 6.97 -6.02
N LYS A 99 6.69 8.04 -5.43
CA LYS A 99 7.57 8.98 -6.13
C LYS A 99 8.90 8.35 -6.52
N PHE A 100 9.47 7.58 -5.62
CA PHE A 100 10.77 6.94 -5.86
C PHE A 100 10.72 5.93 -6.99
N PHE A 101 9.71 5.07 -7.01
CA PHE A 101 9.55 4.02 -8.01
C PHE A 101 8.75 4.44 -9.23
N ASN A 102 8.03 5.55 -9.14
CA ASN A 102 7.07 5.99 -10.15
C ASN A 102 6.04 4.92 -10.48
N LYS A 103 5.57 4.22 -9.46
CA LYS A 103 4.56 3.16 -9.54
C LYS A 103 3.64 3.27 -8.33
N ARG A 104 2.44 2.70 -8.45
CA ARG A 104 1.51 2.62 -7.32
C ARG A 104 2.06 1.67 -6.26
N VAL A 105 1.97 2.07 -5.01
CA VAL A 105 2.38 1.26 -3.86
C VAL A 105 1.17 0.94 -3.00
N ILE A 106 0.96 -0.33 -2.73
CA ILE A 106 -0.12 -0.85 -1.89
C ILE A 106 0.50 -1.50 -0.66
N ASP A 107 0.02 -1.12 0.51
CA ASP A 107 0.44 -1.76 1.74
C ASP A 107 -0.46 -2.96 2.10
N LYS A 108 -0.08 -3.67 3.14
CA LYS A 108 -0.81 -4.86 3.57
C LYS A 108 -2.26 -4.56 3.95
N THR A 109 -2.51 -3.45 4.61
CA THR A 109 -3.87 -3.06 5.03
C THR A 109 -4.76 -2.82 3.82
N GLU A 110 -4.29 -2.07 2.84
CA GLU A 110 -5.04 -1.81 1.62
C GLU A 110 -5.32 -3.09 0.83
N LEU A 111 -4.34 -3.98 0.75
CA LEU A 111 -4.49 -5.28 0.11
C LEU A 111 -5.60 -6.12 0.78
N ILE A 112 -5.58 -6.19 2.10
CA ILE A 112 -6.59 -6.96 2.85
C ILE A 112 -7.98 -6.36 2.65
N LEU A 113 -8.11 -5.04 2.68
CA LEU A 113 -9.38 -4.37 2.44
C LEU A 113 -9.91 -4.64 1.04
N ASP A 114 -9.05 -4.65 0.03
CA ASP A 114 -9.43 -4.99 -1.34
C ASP A 114 -9.92 -6.43 -1.47
N ILE A 115 -9.28 -7.37 -0.79
CA ILE A 115 -9.70 -8.77 -0.78
C ILE A 115 -11.08 -8.90 -0.13
N PHE A 116 -11.31 -8.24 1.00
CA PHE A 116 -12.60 -8.25 1.67
C PHE A 116 -13.69 -7.61 0.81
N ALA A 117 -13.40 -6.50 0.16
CA ALA A 117 -14.33 -5.83 -0.74
C ALA A 117 -14.78 -6.76 -1.87
N THR A 118 -13.83 -7.48 -2.45
CA THR A 118 -14.12 -8.42 -3.55
C THR A 118 -14.95 -9.61 -3.08
N ARG A 119 -14.72 -10.08 -1.86
CA ARG A 119 -15.40 -11.27 -1.30
C ARG A 119 -16.72 -10.97 -0.60
N ALA A 120 -17.00 -9.71 -0.31
CA ALA A 120 -18.26 -9.34 0.35
C ALA A 120 -19.42 -9.58 -0.60
N SER A 121 -20.17 -10.65 -0.37
CA SER A 121 -21.27 -11.07 -1.24
C SER A 121 -22.62 -10.46 -0.87
N SER A 122 -22.82 -10.05 0.39
CA SER A 122 -24.06 -9.41 0.83
C SER A 122 -23.95 -7.90 0.68
N HIS A 123 -25.08 -7.26 0.40
CA HIS A 123 -25.14 -5.80 0.27
C HIS A 123 -24.66 -5.09 1.53
N ILE A 124 -25.06 -5.56 2.70
CA ILE A 124 -24.65 -4.98 3.98
C ILE A 124 -23.16 -5.17 4.22
N GLY A 125 -22.63 -6.36 4.01
CA GLY A 125 -21.21 -6.65 4.16
C GLY A 125 -20.38 -5.81 3.20
N LYS A 126 -20.83 -5.66 1.97
CA LYS A 126 -20.15 -4.82 0.98
C LYS A 126 -20.10 -3.35 1.40
N LEU A 127 -21.19 -2.81 1.93
CA LEU A 127 -21.24 -1.44 2.44
C LEU A 127 -20.31 -1.22 3.62
N GLN A 128 -20.24 -2.18 4.53
CA GLN A 128 -19.33 -2.10 5.68
C GLN A 128 -17.86 -2.09 5.26
N VAL A 129 -17.51 -2.89 4.26
CA VAL A 129 -16.15 -2.94 3.73
C VAL A 129 -15.81 -1.63 3.00
N GLU A 130 -16.71 -1.13 2.19
CA GLU A 130 -16.53 0.16 1.52
C GLU A 130 -16.31 1.29 2.52
N LEU A 131 -17.06 1.29 3.62
CA LEU A 131 -16.87 2.27 4.68
C LEU A 131 -15.50 2.17 5.32
N ALA A 132 -14.99 0.96 5.59
CA ALA A 132 -13.66 0.76 6.13
C ALA A 132 -12.58 1.27 5.17
N GLN A 133 -12.71 1.02 3.89
CA GLN A 133 -11.81 1.52 2.86
C GLN A 133 -11.83 3.05 2.79
N LEU A 134 -13.00 3.66 2.84
CA LEU A 134 -13.14 5.11 2.85
C LEU A 134 -12.49 5.75 4.07
N LYS A 135 -12.65 5.15 5.23
CA LYS A 135 -11.99 5.62 6.45
C LYS A 135 -10.48 5.56 6.35
N HIS A 136 -9.94 4.49 5.78
CA HIS A 136 -8.51 4.34 5.56
C HIS A 136 -7.96 5.40 4.61
N LEU A 137 -8.62 5.59 3.48
CA LEU A 137 -8.25 6.60 2.49
C LEU A 137 -8.40 8.02 3.05
N SER A 138 -9.48 8.28 3.79
CA SER A 138 -9.72 9.56 4.43
C SER A 138 -8.61 9.93 5.41
N THR A 139 -8.12 8.96 6.19
CA THR A 139 -6.99 9.18 7.09
C THR A 139 -5.75 9.63 6.32
N ARG A 140 -5.45 9.00 5.20
CA ARG A 140 -4.34 9.40 4.34
C ARG A 140 -4.52 10.79 3.75
N LEU A 141 -5.71 11.10 3.27
CA LEU A 141 -6.04 12.41 2.72
C LEU A 141 -5.94 13.52 3.77
N ILE A 142 -6.47 13.29 4.96
CA ILE A 142 -6.39 14.25 6.06
C ILE A 142 -4.94 14.57 6.40
N ARG A 143 -4.07 13.57 6.48
CA ARG A 143 -2.64 13.77 6.72
C ARG A 143 -2.00 14.61 5.60
N GLY A 144 -2.35 14.34 4.36
CA GLY A 144 -1.89 15.12 3.21
C GLY A 144 -2.41 16.54 3.25
N TRP A 145 -3.68 16.74 3.55
CA TRP A 145 -4.31 18.04 3.67
C TRP A 145 -3.71 18.88 4.80
N THR A 146 -3.48 18.31 5.95
CA THR A 146 -2.85 19.01 7.07
C THR A 146 -1.50 19.58 6.67
N HIS A 147 -0.72 18.81 5.93
CA HIS A 147 0.56 19.26 5.42
C HIS A 147 0.41 20.42 4.44
N LEU A 148 -0.55 20.35 3.51
CA LEU A 148 -0.82 21.40 2.53
C LEU A 148 -1.35 22.68 3.19
N GLU A 149 -2.22 22.55 4.17
CA GLU A 149 -2.73 23.69 4.92
C GLU A 149 -1.62 24.45 5.64
N ARG A 150 -0.69 23.75 6.25
CA ARG A 150 0.49 24.34 6.88
C ARG A 150 1.34 25.12 5.88
N GLN A 151 1.52 24.57 4.68
CA GLN A 151 2.28 25.23 3.63
C GLN A 151 1.59 26.48 3.08
N LYS A 152 0.27 26.45 3.02
CA LYS A 152 -0.53 27.56 2.48
C LYS A 152 -0.96 28.59 3.53
N GLY A 153 -0.62 28.37 4.79
CA GLY A 153 -1.08 29.21 5.88
C GLY A 153 -2.48 28.90 6.38
N GLY A 154 -3.17 27.94 5.81
CA GLY A 154 -4.42 27.38 6.30
C GLY A 154 -5.63 28.31 6.38
N ILE A 155 -5.50 29.56 5.98
CA ILE A 155 -6.56 30.55 6.14
C ILE A 155 -7.59 30.40 5.02
N GLY A 156 -8.86 30.28 5.40
CA GLY A 156 -9.97 30.15 4.47
C GLY A 156 -10.16 28.75 3.88
N LEU A 157 -9.31 27.83 4.24
CA LEU A 157 -9.48 26.43 3.84
C LEU A 157 -10.23 25.67 4.95
N ARG A 158 -11.34 25.07 4.58
CA ARG A 158 -12.06 24.19 5.49
C ARG A 158 -11.49 22.78 5.39
N GLY A 159 -11.29 22.17 6.54
CA GLY A 159 -10.88 20.77 6.59
C GLY A 159 -11.98 19.83 6.14
N PRO A 160 -11.64 18.57 5.83
CA PRO A 160 -12.64 17.55 5.49
C PRO A 160 -13.65 17.39 6.63
N GLY A 161 -14.92 17.59 6.34
CA GLY A 161 -16.00 17.46 7.33
C GLY A 161 -16.52 18.77 7.91
N GLU A 162 -15.87 19.90 7.71
CA GLU A 162 -16.36 21.18 8.22
C GLU A 162 -17.57 21.72 7.48
N THR A 163 -17.89 21.16 6.33
CA THR A 163 -19.01 21.60 5.50
C THR A 163 -20.29 20.81 5.70
N GLN A 164 -20.39 20.07 6.75
CA GLN A 164 -21.60 19.30 7.04
C GLN A 164 -22.57 20.04 7.94
#